data_e795e79a41fc76b98bb1b202c9392740
#
_entry.id   e795e79a41fc76b98bb1b202c9392740
#
_cell.length_a   1.000
_cell.length_b   1.000
_cell.length_c   1.000
_cell.angle_alpha   90.00
_cell.angle_beta   90.00
_cell.angle_gamma   90.00
#
_symmetry.space_group_name_H-M   'P 1'
#
loop_
_entity.id
_entity.type
_entity.pdbx_description
1 polymer ?
#
loop_
_entity_poly.entity_id
_entity_poly.type
_entity_poly.pdbx_seq_one_letter_code
_entity_poly.pdbx_strand_id
1 'polypeptide(L)'
;MYKLLVVEDEVLIRDIIKEYFATRDYEVIEAVDGYDALNKVNQDIDMVLLDIMMPGMDGYETCKKIRENYDMPIIFISALSETDNMLDGYHVGADDYITKPFKPSVLYAKCQAILNRSKKTEKEDKEVIWLDASKHLMYVDGEPVALPNKEYLLMELFLNNKNQLFTRSQILNKVWGYDYYGDGRAVDTYIKKLRKKLGVHSHRIQTIMKAGYTYTDEED
;
A
#
# COMPACT_ATOMS: atom_id res chain seq x y z
N MET A 1 0.62 -14.57 6.39
CA MET A 1 -0.80 -14.83 6.72
C MET A 1 -1.34 -13.58 7.37
N TYR A 2 -2.45 -13.02 6.87
CA TYR A 2 -3.07 -11.81 7.44
C TYR A 2 -4.10 -12.18 8.49
N LYS A 3 -4.21 -11.38 9.56
CA LYS A 3 -5.26 -11.52 10.58
C LYS A 3 -6.42 -10.57 10.29
N LEU A 4 -7.59 -11.12 10.07
CA LEU A 4 -8.82 -10.41 9.70
C LEU A 4 -9.84 -10.53 10.83
N LEU A 5 -10.20 -9.41 11.46
CA LEU A 5 -11.32 -9.37 12.41
C LEU A 5 -12.62 -9.14 11.65
N VAL A 6 -13.55 -10.07 11.73
CA VAL A 6 -14.89 -10.00 11.10
C VAL A 6 -15.92 -9.77 12.19
N VAL A 7 -16.56 -8.61 12.15
CA VAL A 7 -17.58 -8.17 13.11
C VAL A 7 -18.91 -8.12 12.41
N GLU A 8 -19.77 -9.12 12.68
CA GLU A 8 -21.02 -9.34 11.96
C GLU A 8 -21.95 -10.16 12.86
N ASP A 9 -23.18 -9.74 13.08
CA ASP A 9 -24.13 -10.46 13.94
C ASP A 9 -24.80 -11.64 13.24
N GLU A 10 -24.96 -11.58 11.90
CA GLU A 10 -25.51 -12.66 11.10
C GLU A 10 -24.51 -13.81 10.90
N VAL A 11 -24.79 -14.96 11.55
CA VAL A 11 -23.93 -16.18 11.51
C VAL A 11 -23.60 -16.59 10.07
N LEU A 12 -24.60 -16.61 9.18
CA LEU A 12 -24.42 -17.05 7.79
C LEU A 12 -23.45 -16.18 7.00
N ILE A 13 -23.49 -14.86 7.20
CA ILE A 13 -22.59 -13.92 6.52
C ILE A 13 -21.17 -14.09 7.07
N ARG A 14 -21.04 -14.23 8.38
CA ARG A 14 -19.76 -14.46 9.06
C ARG A 14 -19.10 -15.74 8.58
N ASP A 15 -19.87 -16.85 8.49
CA ASP A 15 -19.39 -18.15 7.99
C ASP A 15 -18.92 -18.06 6.53
N ILE A 16 -19.69 -17.42 5.65
CA ILE A 16 -19.33 -17.23 4.24
C ILE A 16 -17.99 -16.47 4.12
N ILE A 17 -17.81 -15.40 4.88
CA ILE A 17 -16.56 -14.63 4.87
C ILE A 17 -15.42 -15.52 5.38
N LYS A 18 -15.60 -16.18 6.52
CA LYS A 18 -14.60 -17.05 7.13
C LYS A 18 -14.13 -18.15 6.18
N GLU A 19 -15.06 -18.92 5.61
CA GLU A 19 -14.72 -19.99 4.67
C GLU A 19 -13.97 -19.49 3.44
N TYR A 20 -14.40 -18.35 2.90
CA TYR A 20 -13.77 -17.78 1.70
C TYR A 20 -12.36 -17.29 1.97
N PHE A 21 -12.12 -16.64 3.12
CA PHE A 21 -10.82 -16.07 3.46
C PHE A 21 -9.83 -17.10 4.03
N ALA A 22 -10.31 -18.10 4.79
CA ALA A 22 -9.46 -19.16 5.35
C ALA A 22 -8.69 -19.97 4.29
N THR A 23 -9.22 -20.07 3.06
CA THR A 23 -8.54 -20.73 1.94
C THR A 23 -7.52 -19.84 1.22
N ARG A 24 -7.25 -18.62 1.69
CA ARG A 24 -6.48 -17.55 1.00
C ARG A 24 -5.46 -16.84 1.87
N ASP A 25 -4.78 -17.56 2.75
CA ASP A 25 -3.71 -16.99 3.61
C ASP A 25 -4.21 -15.95 4.65
N TYR A 26 -5.47 -16.07 5.10
CA TYR A 26 -6.02 -15.27 6.19
C TYR A 26 -6.35 -16.11 7.41
N GLU A 27 -6.02 -15.61 8.59
CA GLU A 27 -6.57 -16.04 9.87
C GLU A 27 -7.78 -15.15 10.18
N VAL A 28 -8.98 -15.76 10.24
CA VAL A 28 -10.22 -15.01 10.52
C VAL A 28 -10.57 -15.12 11.99
N ILE A 29 -10.66 -13.98 12.65
CA ILE A 29 -11.11 -13.80 14.03
C ILE A 29 -12.54 -13.29 13.95
N GLU A 30 -13.49 -13.99 14.57
CA GLU A 30 -14.90 -13.64 14.53
C GLU A 30 -15.32 -12.85 15.76
N ALA A 31 -16.10 -11.80 15.57
CA ALA A 31 -16.83 -11.09 16.62
C ALA A 31 -18.30 -10.97 16.25
N VAL A 32 -19.18 -11.16 17.23
CA VAL A 32 -20.64 -11.23 17.03
C VAL A 32 -21.33 -9.88 17.19
N ASP A 33 -20.64 -8.89 17.77
CA ASP A 33 -21.12 -7.52 17.97
C ASP A 33 -19.95 -6.56 18.24
N GLY A 34 -20.25 -5.27 18.44
CA GLY A 34 -19.23 -4.25 18.70
C GLY A 34 -18.48 -4.45 20.01
N TYR A 35 -19.13 -4.97 21.06
CA TYR A 35 -18.48 -5.23 22.36
C TYR A 35 -17.48 -6.38 22.24
N ASP A 36 -17.86 -7.45 21.55
CA ASP A 36 -17.00 -8.60 21.29
C ASP A 36 -15.81 -8.20 20.41
N ALA A 37 -16.05 -7.31 19.42
CA ALA A 37 -14.99 -6.74 18.60
C ALA A 37 -13.94 -5.98 19.41
N LEU A 38 -14.38 -5.11 20.34
CA LEU A 38 -13.47 -4.34 21.20
C LEU A 38 -12.66 -5.21 22.16
N ASN A 39 -13.18 -6.37 22.55
CA ASN A 39 -12.44 -7.33 23.37
C ASN A 39 -11.39 -8.12 22.56
N LYS A 40 -11.54 -8.25 21.25
CA LYS A 40 -10.72 -9.08 20.36
C LYS A 40 -9.71 -8.25 19.54
N VAL A 41 -10.01 -6.98 19.29
CA VAL A 41 -9.11 -6.11 18.53
C VAL A 41 -7.79 -5.89 19.28
N ASN A 42 -6.69 -6.01 18.58
CA ASN A 42 -5.33 -5.80 19.08
C ASN A 42 -4.39 -5.41 17.92
N GLN A 43 -3.12 -5.12 18.23
CA GLN A 43 -2.11 -4.69 17.27
C GLN A 43 -1.75 -5.72 16.19
N ASP A 44 -2.09 -7.00 16.41
CA ASP A 44 -1.80 -8.06 15.44
C ASP A 44 -2.87 -8.17 14.35
N ILE A 45 -3.99 -7.44 14.45
CA ILE A 45 -5.05 -7.42 13.44
C ILE A 45 -4.61 -6.54 12.27
N ASP A 46 -4.56 -7.13 11.08
CA ASP A 46 -4.18 -6.42 9.85
C ASP A 46 -5.35 -5.62 9.25
N MET A 47 -6.61 -6.05 9.50
CA MET A 47 -7.81 -5.40 8.95
C MET A 47 -9.06 -5.79 9.73
N VAL A 48 -10.06 -4.90 9.74
CA VAL A 48 -11.39 -5.13 10.31
C VAL A 48 -12.45 -5.08 9.20
N LEU A 49 -13.30 -6.07 9.13
CA LEU A 49 -14.57 -6.03 8.39
C LEU A 49 -15.68 -5.82 9.41
N LEU A 50 -16.47 -4.77 9.27
CA LEU A 50 -17.37 -4.31 10.30
C LEU A 50 -18.77 -4.04 9.74
N ASP A 51 -19.75 -4.79 10.19
CA ASP A 51 -21.15 -4.47 9.89
C ASP A 51 -21.56 -3.18 10.60
N ILE A 52 -22.30 -2.35 9.90
CA ILE A 52 -22.85 -1.12 10.47
C ILE A 52 -24.07 -1.43 11.33
N MET A 53 -24.94 -2.33 10.88
CA MET A 53 -26.25 -2.57 11.49
C MET A 53 -26.24 -3.75 12.46
N MET A 54 -25.64 -3.56 13.62
CA MET A 54 -25.60 -4.58 14.66
C MET A 54 -26.44 -4.14 15.89
N PRO A 55 -27.01 -5.12 16.64
CA PRO A 55 -27.73 -4.80 17.87
C PRO A 55 -26.76 -4.32 18.97
N GLY A 56 -27.23 -3.35 19.78
CA GLY A 56 -26.44 -2.79 20.88
C GLY A 56 -25.51 -1.68 20.43
N MET A 57 -24.22 -1.98 20.29
CA MET A 57 -23.23 -1.05 19.72
C MET A 57 -23.17 -1.21 18.22
N ASP A 58 -23.54 -0.16 17.48
CA ASP A 58 -23.48 -0.17 16.01
C ASP A 58 -22.04 -0.11 15.47
N GLY A 59 -21.91 -0.29 14.14
CA GLY A 59 -20.59 -0.29 13.50
C GLY A 59 -19.90 1.06 13.53
N TYR A 60 -20.63 2.17 13.50
CA TYR A 60 -20.04 3.51 13.58
C TYR A 60 -19.43 3.79 14.95
N GLU A 61 -20.14 3.46 16.02
CA GLU A 61 -19.63 3.60 17.39
C GLU A 61 -18.44 2.65 17.63
N THR A 62 -18.53 1.41 17.11
CA THR A 62 -17.46 0.41 17.20
C THR A 62 -16.19 0.91 16.47
N CYS A 63 -16.33 1.42 15.24
CA CYS A 63 -15.24 2.00 14.46
C CYS A 63 -14.57 3.15 15.22
N LYS A 64 -15.35 4.09 15.74
CA LYS A 64 -14.83 5.23 16.50
C LYS A 64 -13.99 4.77 17.72
N LYS A 65 -14.46 3.78 18.46
CA LYS A 65 -13.72 3.24 19.62
C LYS A 65 -12.45 2.47 19.20
N ILE A 66 -12.48 1.76 18.09
CA ILE A 66 -11.28 1.12 17.54
C ILE A 66 -10.24 2.20 17.17
N ARG A 67 -10.66 3.28 16.51
CA ARG A 67 -9.79 4.38 16.08
C ARG A 67 -9.15 5.19 17.23
N GLU A 68 -9.66 5.06 18.45
CA GLU A 68 -9.00 5.68 19.62
C GLU A 68 -7.61 5.09 19.90
N ASN A 69 -7.36 3.84 19.48
CA ASN A 69 -6.12 3.12 19.81
C ASN A 69 -5.45 2.42 18.62
N TYR A 70 -6.11 2.33 17.47
CA TYR A 70 -5.66 1.50 16.36
C TYR A 70 -5.91 2.16 15.00
N ASP A 71 -4.92 2.04 14.09
CA ASP A 71 -4.93 2.61 12.74
C ASP A 71 -5.12 1.55 11.63
N MET A 72 -5.31 0.26 11.99
CA MET A 72 -5.51 -0.78 10.98
C MET A 72 -6.72 -0.46 10.08
N PRO A 73 -6.69 -0.83 8.78
CA PRO A 73 -7.79 -0.61 7.86
C PRO A 73 -9.11 -1.18 8.34
N ILE A 74 -10.21 -0.41 8.15
CA ILE A 74 -11.58 -0.83 8.44
C ILE A 74 -12.43 -0.71 7.17
N ILE A 75 -13.06 -1.81 6.76
CA ILE A 75 -14.07 -1.83 5.69
C ILE A 75 -15.44 -2.03 6.32
N PHE A 76 -16.36 -1.11 6.07
CA PHE A 76 -17.74 -1.30 6.45
C PHE A 76 -18.47 -2.27 5.51
N ILE A 77 -19.28 -3.14 6.11
CA ILE A 77 -20.25 -4.00 5.41
C ILE A 77 -21.64 -3.49 5.79
N SER A 78 -22.52 -3.18 4.85
CA SER A 78 -23.82 -2.63 5.18
C SER A 78 -24.92 -2.96 4.17
N ALA A 79 -26.16 -3.08 4.65
CA ALA A 79 -27.35 -3.11 3.82
C ALA A 79 -27.76 -1.72 3.28
N LEU A 80 -27.15 -0.64 3.77
CA LEU A 80 -27.49 0.74 3.40
C LEU A 80 -26.82 1.11 2.08
N SER A 81 -27.62 1.47 1.08
CA SER A 81 -27.19 1.86 -0.27
C SER A 81 -27.20 3.38 -0.50
N GLU A 82 -27.55 4.19 0.49
CA GLU A 82 -27.73 5.64 0.32
C GLU A 82 -26.44 6.41 0.53
N THR A 83 -26.19 7.38 -0.36
CA THR A 83 -25.00 8.22 -0.44
C THR A 83 -24.72 9.02 0.84
N ASP A 84 -25.73 9.40 1.60
CA ASP A 84 -25.58 10.19 2.83
C ASP A 84 -24.95 9.35 3.96
N ASN A 85 -25.29 8.07 4.05
CA ASN A 85 -24.71 7.16 5.05
C ASN A 85 -23.26 6.74 4.73
N MET A 86 -22.87 6.77 3.46
CA MET A 86 -21.47 6.56 3.06
C MET A 86 -20.56 7.71 3.51
N LEU A 87 -21.04 8.95 3.44
CA LEU A 87 -20.29 10.13 3.90
C LEU A 87 -20.05 10.07 5.43
N ASP A 88 -21.05 9.65 6.20
CA ASP A 88 -20.90 9.46 7.65
C ASP A 88 -19.86 8.38 7.99
N GLY A 89 -19.79 7.29 7.24
CA GLY A 89 -18.80 6.23 7.41
C GLY A 89 -17.36 6.70 7.20
N TYR A 90 -17.10 7.51 6.17
CA TYR A 90 -15.79 8.10 5.94
C TYR A 90 -15.40 9.15 7.00
N HIS A 91 -16.37 9.90 7.53
CA HIS A 91 -16.14 10.86 8.65
C HIS A 91 -15.77 10.16 9.96
N VAL A 92 -16.15 8.89 10.14
CA VAL A 92 -15.83 8.10 11.34
C VAL A 92 -14.48 7.38 11.20
N GLY A 93 -13.85 7.40 10.01
CA GLY A 93 -12.51 6.87 9.78
C GLY A 93 -12.46 5.48 9.15
N ALA A 94 -13.48 5.09 8.38
CA ALA A 94 -13.41 3.89 7.54
C ALA A 94 -12.58 4.12 6.28
N ASP A 95 -11.90 3.08 5.82
CA ASP A 95 -11.04 3.12 4.62
C ASP A 95 -11.79 2.75 3.34
N ASP A 96 -12.86 1.95 3.45
CA ASP A 96 -13.72 1.56 2.33
C ASP A 96 -15.06 1.02 2.83
N TYR A 97 -15.92 0.67 1.88
CA TYR A 97 -17.30 0.27 2.11
C TYR A 97 -17.74 -0.78 1.11
N ILE A 98 -18.58 -1.73 1.52
CA ILE A 98 -19.25 -2.71 0.65
C ILE A 98 -20.70 -2.90 1.03
N THR A 99 -21.60 -2.89 0.04
CA THR A 99 -23.04 -3.09 0.26
C THR A 99 -23.43 -4.56 0.23
N LYS A 100 -24.32 -4.97 1.14
CA LYS A 100 -25.01 -6.25 1.11
C LYS A 100 -26.18 -6.21 0.08
N PRO A 101 -26.38 -7.26 -0.75
CA PRO A 101 -25.58 -8.49 -0.83
C PRO A 101 -24.31 -8.29 -1.66
N PHE A 102 -23.19 -8.87 -1.23
CA PHE A 102 -21.91 -8.80 -1.91
C PHE A 102 -21.42 -10.20 -2.34
N LYS A 103 -20.54 -10.23 -3.33
CA LYS A 103 -19.79 -11.44 -3.69
C LYS A 103 -18.53 -11.52 -2.83
N PRO A 104 -18.22 -12.64 -2.16
CA PRO A 104 -17.00 -12.78 -1.35
C PRO A 104 -15.70 -12.46 -2.13
N SER A 105 -15.67 -12.72 -3.45
CA SER A 105 -14.55 -12.37 -4.32
C SER A 105 -14.36 -10.86 -4.47
N VAL A 106 -15.43 -10.07 -4.44
CA VAL A 106 -15.34 -8.59 -4.52
C VAL A 106 -14.84 -8.04 -3.20
N LEU A 107 -15.36 -8.55 -2.06
CA LEU A 107 -14.86 -8.18 -0.74
C LEU A 107 -13.36 -8.48 -0.61
N TYR A 108 -12.94 -9.68 -1.01
CA TYR A 108 -11.54 -10.10 -1.02
C TYR A 108 -10.66 -9.15 -1.87
N ALA A 109 -11.10 -8.79 -3.07
CA ALA A 109 -10.36 -7.87 -3.93
C ALA A 109 -10.18 -6.48 -3.29
N LYS A 110 -11.21 -5.96 -2.59
CA LYS A 110 -11.12 -4.72 -1.82
C LYS A 110 -10.12 -4.84 -0.66
N CYS A 111 -10.19 -5.92 0.13
CA CYS A 111 -9.25 -6.18 1.21
C CYS A 111 -7.80 -6.20 0.70
N GLN A 112 -7.55 -6.93 -0.39
CA GLN A 112 -6.22 -6.99 -1.00
C GLN A 112 -5.72 -5.62 -1.47
N ALA A 113 -6.58 -4.82 -2.08
CA ALA A 113 -6.21 -3.49 -2.57
C ALA A 113 -5.79 -2.56 -1.42
N ILE A 114 -6.50 -2.62 -0.29
CA ILE A 114 -6.21 -1.79 0.90
C ILE A 114 -4.94 -2.30 1.61
N LEU A 115 -4.84 -3.61 1.89
CA LEU A 115 -3.67 -4.19 2.55
C LEU A 115 -2.38 -4.00 1.74
N ASN A 116 -2.47 -4.03 0.41
CA ASN A 116 -1.31 -3.74 -0.44
C ASN A 116 -0.90 -2.26 -0.39
N ARG A 117 -1.84 -1.33 -0.18
CA ARG A 117 -1.52 0.09 0.07
C ARG A 117 -0.85 0.27 1.43
N SER A 118 -1.40 -0.31 2.49
CA SER A 118 -0.82 -0.22 3.84
C SER A 118 0.59 -0.80 3.89
N LYS A 119 0.82 -1.97 3.25
CA LYS A 119 2.18 -2.53 3.13
C LYS A 119 3.13 -1.67 2.30
N LYS A 120 2.60 -0.95 1.31
CA LYS A 120 3.42 -0.03 0.52
C LYS A 120 3.85 1.16 1.38
N THR A 121 2.93 1.71 2.19
CA THR A 121 3.22 2.80 3.13
C THR A 121 4.20 2.34 4.23
N GLU A 122 4.00 1.14 4.82
CA GLU A 122 4.95 0.60 5.81
C GLU A 122 6.34 0.28 5.24
N LYS A 123 6.42 -0.09 3.94
CA LYS A 123 7.69 -0.24 3.24
C LYS A 123 8.33 1.11 2.97
N GLU A 124 7.54 2.10 2.61
CA GLU A 124 7.99 3.48 2.37
C GLU A 124 8.59 4.08 3.65
N ASP A 125 8.00 3.83 4.84
CA ASP A 125 8.54 4.27 6.14
C ASP A 125 9.83 3.54 6.57
N LYS A 126 10.13 2.37 5.99
CA LYS A 126 11.36 1.59 6.22
C LYS A 126 12.39 1.73 5.10
N GLU A 127 12.00 2.20 3.93
CA GLU A 127 12.92 2.41 2.82
C GLU A 127 13.59 3.78 2.94
N VAL A 128 14.91 3.77 2.96
CA VAL A 128 15.75 4.97 2.97
C VAL A 128 15.50 5.85 1.75
N ILE A 129 15.16 5.23 0.62
CA ILE A 129 14.87 5.90 -0.65
C ILE A 129 13.62 5.32 -1.27
N TRP A 130 12.61 6.15 -1.51
CA TRP A 130 11.36 5.75 -2.16
C TRP A 130 10.74 6.87 -3.00
N LEU A 131 9.79 6.54 -3.87
CA LEU A 131 9.09 7.47 -4.74
C LEU A 131 7.61 7.56 -4.39
N ASP A 132 7.11 8.78 -4.21
CA ASP A 132 5.68 9.07 -4.15
C ASP A 132 5.17 9.40 -5.56
N ALA A 133 4.48 8.44 -6.18
CA ALA A 133 3.94 8.60 -7.51
C ALA A 133 2.83 9.66 -7.58
N SER A 134 2.06 9.87 -6.49
CA SER A 134 0.97 10.84 -6.44
C SER A 134 1.49 12.29 -6.41
N LYS A 135 2.61 12.52 -5.76
CA LYS A 135 3.27 13.83 -5.64
C LYS A 135 4.40 14.02 -6.65
N HIS A 136 4.79 12.96 -7.35
CA HIS A 136 5.95 12.95 -8.25
C HIS A 136 7.26 13.40 -7.55
N LEU A 137 7.44 12.89 -6.31
CA LEU A 137 8.59 13.21 -5.45
C LEU A 137 9.38 11.96 -5.12
N MET A 138 10.68 12.13 -4.88
CA MET A 138 11.52 11.14 -4.22
C MET A 138 11.68 11.54 -2.74
N TYR A 139 11.74 10.57 -1.86
CA TYR A 139 12.13 10.77 -0.47
C TYR A 139 13.46 10.07 -0.22
N VAL A 140 14.33 10.73 0.55
CA VAL A 140 15.63 10.22 0.98
C VAL A 140 15.73 10.49 2.49
N ASP A 141 15.84 9.44 3.30
CA ASP A 141 15.82 9.55 4.77
C ASP A 141 14.57 10.30 5.30
N GLY A 142 13.42 10.12 4.64
CA GLY A 142 12.16 10.80 4.97
C GLY A 142 12.03 12.24 4.44
N GLU A 143 13.09 12.82 3.87
CA GLU A 143 13.08 14.19 3.34
C GLU A 143 12.69 14.22 1.85
N PRO A 144 11.76 15.10 1.43
CA PRO A 144 11.31 15.19 0.05
C PRO A 144 12.37 15.83 -0.86
N VAL A 145 12.66 15.17 -1.96
CA VAL A 145 13.59 15.61 -2.99
C VAL A 145 12.89 15.73 -4.34
N ALA A 146 12.81 16.95 -4.88
CA ALA A 146 12.19 17.17 -6.18
C ALA A 146 13.07 16.63 -7.32
N LEU A 147 12.46 15.82 -8.19
CA LEU A 147 13.12 15.28 -9.37
C LEU A 147 12.47 15.84 -10.66
N PRO A 148 13.27 16.38 -11.61
CA PRO A 148 12.80 16.54 -12.98
C PRO A 148 12.37 15.22 -13.57
N ASN A 149 11.39 15.24 -14.50
CA ASN A 149 10.75 14.04 -15.02
C ASN A 149 11.71 12.91 -15.44
N LYS A 150 12.81 13.23 -16.12
CA LYS A 150 13.79 12.20 -16.56
C LYS A 150 14.60 11.59 -15.39
N GLU A 151 14.85 12.37 -14.34
CA GLU A 151 15.48 11.88 -13.12
C GLU A 151 14.52 10.97 -12.35
N TYR A 152 13.24 11.35 -12.30
CA TYR A 152 12.18 10.54 -11.68
C TYR A 152 12.03 9.18 -12.37
N LEU A 153 11.84 9.17 -13.70
CA LEU A 153 11.71 7.94 -14.49
C LEU A 153 12.95 7.04 -14.38
N LEU A 154 14.14 7.62 -14.29
CA LEU A 154 15.38 6.87 -14.11
C LEU A 154 15.45 6.23 -12.72
N MET A 155 15.04 6.97 -11.67
CA MET A 155 14.99 6.43 -10.32
C MET A 155 13.90 5.37 -10.18
N GLU A 156 12.74 5.59 -10.79
CA GLU A 156 11.65 4.60 -10.85
C GLU A 156 12.09 3.30 -11.53
N LEU A 157 12.81 3.41 -12.65
CA LEU A 157 13.39 2.24 -13.32
C LEU A 157 14.29 1.43 -12.38
N PHE A 158 15.13 2.09 -11.59
CA PHE A 158 16.05 1.44 -10.68
C PHE A 158 15.33 0.82 -9.47
N LEU A 159 14.44 1.54 -8.81
CA LEU A 159 13.74 1.05 -7.63
C LEU A 159 12.82 -0.13 -7.95
N ASN A 160 12.18 -0.11 -9.12
CA ASN A 160 11.34 -1.23 -9.57
C ASN A 160 12.14 -2.46 -10.05
N ASN A 161 13.47 -2.33 -10.22
CA ASN A 161 14.33 -3.40 -10.73
C ASN A 161 15.65 -3.46 -9.94
N LYS A 162 15.55 -3.55 -8.63
CA LYS A 162 16.69 -3.63 -7.72
C LYS A 162 17.61 -4.82 -8.10
N ASN A 163 18.92 -4.61 -8.00
CA ASN A 163 19.96 -5.59 -8.35
C ASN A 163 19.99 -6.01 -9.83
N GLN A 164 19.23 -5.36 -10.70
CA GLN A 164 19.26 -5.61 -12.14
C GLN A 164 20.25 -4.66 -12.84
N LEU A 165 21.11 -5.21 -13.67
CA LEU A 165 22.02 -4.45 -14.53
C LEU A 165 21.29 -3.92 -15.77
N PHE A 166 21.39 -2.64 -16.02
CA PHE A 166 20.93 -1.99 -17.25
C PHE A 166 22.10 -1.39 -18.02
N THR A 167 22.21 -1.72 -19.30
CA THR A 167 23.14 -1.03 -20.20
C THR A 167 22.67 0.41 -20.45
N ARG A 168 23.59 1.30 -20.86
CA ARG A 168 23.26 2.68 -21.23
C ARG A 168 22.15 2.76 -22.28
N SER A 169 22.21 1.88 -23.29
CA SER A 169 21.19 1.82 -24.34
C SER A 169 19.82 1.40 -23.81
N GLN A 170 19.77 0.42 -22.89
CA GLN A 170 18.51 0.01 -22.26
C GLN A 170 17.90 1.13 -21.42
N ILE A 171 18.71 1.83 -20.64
CA ILE A 171 18.27 2.99 -19.86
C ILE A 171 17.75 4.08 -20.79
N LEU A 172 18.50 4.40 -21.85
CA LEU A 172 18.12 5.42 -22.81
C LEU A 172 16.74 5.12 -23.42
N ASN A 173 16.55 3.90 -23.93
CA ASN A 173 15.29 3.48 -24.54
C ASN A 173 14.10 3.50 -23.54
N LYS A 174 14.32 3.04 -22.31
CA LYS A 174 13.26 2.97 -21.29
C LYS A 174 12.85 4.34 -20.75
N VAL A 175 13.81 5.27 -20.59
CA VAL A 175 13.57 6.58 -19.96
C VAL A 175 13.30 7.68 -20.99
N TRP A 176 13.96 7.65 -22.17
CA TRP A 176 13.80 8.67 -23.22
C TRP A 176 12.94 8.23 -24.38
N GLY A 177 12.76 6.92 -24.57
CA GLY A 177 12.01 6.33 -25.68
C GLY A 177 12.93 5.93 -26.86
N TYR A 178 12.39 5.08 -27.73
CA TYR A 178 13.16 4.55 -28.87
C TYR A 178 13.49 5.61 -29.93
N ASP A 179 12.73 6.70 -29.99
CA ASP A 179 12.93 7.79 -30.94
C ASP A 179 13.95 8.85 -30.47
N TYR A 180 14.63 8.59 -29.34
CA TYR A 180 15.63 9.53 -28.85
C TYR A 180 17.00 9.29 -29.49
N TYR A 181 17.48 10.26 -30.26
CA TYR A 181 18.74 10.20 -31.01
C TYR A 181 20.00 10.63 -30.21
N GLY A 182 19.91 10.75 -28.89
CA GLY A 182 21.06 11.07 -28.05
C GLY A 182 21.96 9.86 -27.78
N ASP A 183 23.21 10.13 -27.38
CA ASP A 183 24.15 9.09 -27.02
C ASP A 183 24.08 8.69 -25.52
N GLY A 184 24.74 7.60 -25.14
CA GLY A 184 24.77 7.10 -23.76
C GLY A 184 25.36 8.06 -22.72
N ARG A 185 26.04 9.16 -23.11
CA ARG A 185 26.57 10.19 -22.21
C ARG A 185 25.46 10.98 -21.52
N ALA A 186 24.26 11.04 -22.16
CA ALA A 186 23.10 11.60 -21.49
C ALA A 186 22.78 10.83 -20.21
N VAL A 187 22.79 9.48 -20.26
CA VAL A 187 22.57 8.63 -19.08
C VAL A 187 23.59 8.93 -17.98
N ASP A 188 24.88 9.00 -18.32
CA ASP A 188 25.95 9.27 -17.34
C ASP A 188 25.73 10.61 -16.63
N THR A 189 25.24 11.62 -17.35
CA THR A 189 24.92 12.94 -16.80
C THR A 189 23.78 12.85 -15.78
N TYR A 190 22.72 12.12 -16.09
CA TYR A 190 21.58 11.96 -15.19
C TYR A 190 21.91 11.08 -13.98
N ILE A 191 22.72 10.03 -14.14
CA ILE A 191 23.26 9.24 -13.03
C ILE A 191 24.05 10.15 -12.06
N LYS A 192 24.90 11.04 -12.58
CA LYS A 192 25.65 11.99 -11.75
C LYS A 192 24.72 12.94 -10.97
N LYS A 193 23.63 13.41 -11.60
CA LYS A 193 22.64 14.28 -10.94
C LYS A 193 21.89 13.51 -9.85
N LEU A 194 21.44 12.28 -10.11
CA LEU A 194 20.79 11.45 -9.11
C LEU A 194 21.70 11.16 -7.92
N ARG A 195 22.94 10.73 -8.16
CA ARG A 195 23.91 10.51 -7.09
C ARG A 195 24.11 11.73 -6.20
N LYS A 196 24.15 12.94 -6.80
CA LYS A 196 24.25 14.19 -6.02
C LYS A 196 23.02 14.39 -5.12
N LYS A 197 21.82 14.03 -5.59
CA LYS A 197 20.58 14.18 -4.82
C LYS A 197 20.41 13.09 -3.76
N LEU A 198 20.95 11.90 -3.99
CA LEU A 198 20.98 10.80 -3.02
C LEU A 198 21.99 11.03 -1.88
N GLY A 199 22.93 11.97 -2.03
CA GLY A 199 23.88 12.30 -0.97
C GLY A 199 24.71 11.10 -0.52
N VAL A 200 24.63 10.77 0.76
CA VAL A 200 25.34 9.64 1.39
C VAL A 200 24.96 8.31 0.78
N HIS A 201 23.77 8.18 0.23
CA HIS A 201 23.25 6.95 -0.41
C HIS A 201 23.60 6.85 -1.90
N SER A 202 24.48 7.72 -2.42
CA SER A 202 24.90 7.72 -3.83
C SER A 202 25.54 6.41 -4.29
N HIS A 203 26.14 5.65 -3.38
CA HIS A 203 26.73 4.32 -3.59
C HIS A 203 25.72 3.29 -4.05
N ARG A 204 24.44 3.45 -3.72
CA ARG A 204 23.35 2.53 -4.12
C ARG A 204 23.17 2.47 -5.64
N ILE A 205 23.49 3.53 -6.38
CA ILE A 205 23.61 3.47 -7.85
C ILE A 205 25.04 3.08 -8.20
N GLN A 206 25.26 1.84 -8.53
CA GLN A 206 26.58 1.30 -8.86
C GLN A 206 26.88 1.41 -10.35
N THR A 207 28.15 1.63 -10.68
CA THR A 207 28.65 1.58 -12.06
C THR A 207 29.35 0.24 -12.30
N ILE A 208 28.80 -0.56 -13.20
CA ILE A 208 29.50 -1.77 -13.66
C ILE A 208 30.31 -1.41 -14.91
N MET A 209 31.62 -1.48 -14.77
CA MET A 209 32.57 -1.05 -15.82
C MET A 209 32.23 -1.71 -17.16
N LYS A 210 32.15 -0.91 -18.22
CA LYS A 210 31.83 -1.30 -19.61
C LYS A 210 30.45 -1.95 -19.80
N ALA A 211 29.67 -2.21 -18.75
CA ALA A 211 28.36 -2.84 -18.81
C ALA A 211 27.21 -1.83 -18.64
N GLY A 212 27.23 -1.02 -17.57
CA GLY A 212 26.13 -0.09 -17.34
C GLY A 212 25.97 0.30 -15.88
N TYR A 213 24.72 0.31 -15.40
CA TYR A 213 24.36 0.73 -14.05
C TYR A 213 23.39 -0.25 -13.41
N THR A 214 23.49 -0.39 -12.10
CA THR A 214 22.54 -1.11 -11.25
C THR A 214 22.25 -0.31 -9.98
N TYR A 215 21.15 -0.62 -9.32
CA TYR A 215 20.79 -0.07 -8.03
C TYR A 215 20.69 -1.19 -7.01
N THR A 216 21.22 -1.00 -5.82
CA THR A 216 21.17 -1.96 -4.71
C THR A 216 20.74 -1.27 -3.41
N ASP A 217 20.02 -1.99 -2.54
CA ASP A 217 19.70 -1.54 -1.19
C ASP A 217 20.73 -2.01 -0.15
N GLU A 218 21.69 -2.84 -0.53
CA GLU A 218 22.72 -3.33 0.38
C GLU A 218 23.59 -2.17 0.84
N GLU A 219 23.74 -2.06 2.16
CA GLU A 219 24.75 -1.23 2.80
C GLU A 219 26.09 -2.01 2.71
N ASP A 220 27.14 -1.35 2.22
CA ASP A 220 28.50 -1.91 2.20
C ASP A 220 29.05 -2.17 3.60
#